data_d519b787845801376ca694f405099c20
#
_entry.id   d519b787845801376ca694f405099c20
#
_cell.length_a   1.000
_cell.length_b   1.000
_cell.length_c   1.000
_cell.angle_alpha   90.00
_cell.angle_beta   90.00
_cell.angle_gamma   90.00
#
_symmetry.space_group_name_H-M   'P 1'
#
loop_
_entity.id
_entity.type
_entity.pdbx_description
1 polymer ?
#
loop_
_entity_poly.entity_id
_entity_poly.type
_entity_poly.pdbx_seq_one_letter_code
_entity_poly.pdbx_strand_id
1 'polypeptide(L)'
;MKELFSKIKFIFTDPVLRRKIGFLLAMILVFRLFSAVPIPGVDQDALKTFFSENNFLGMVNMFSGGGLQSLSIVMLGVMPYITASIIMQVMQISFPRLKEMQKEEGEAGKRKIANISRVASVFIAGISAFGFMALLQSEYILPGLSSFDMTVNVIIAIGGAVFLM
;
A
#
# COMPACT_ATOMS: atom_id res chain seq x y z
N MET A 1 1.65 -20.06 -31.01
CA MET A 1 2.50 -20.57 -29.89
C MET A 1 3.99 -20.24 -30.11
N LYS A 2 4.57 -20.37 -31.28
CA LYS A 2 6.01 -20.04 -31.55
C LYS A 2 6.34 -18.57 -31.27
N GLU A 3 5.44 -17.64 -31.57
CA GLU A 3 5.66 -16.20 -31.30
C GLU A 3 5.68 -15.85 -29.79
N LEU A 4 4.87 -16.54 -29.00
CA LEU A 4 4.90 -16.36 -27.54
C LEU A 4 6.21 -16.85 -26.94
N PHE A 5 6.70 -18.01 -27.40
CA PHE A 5 8.00 -18.54 -26.97
C PHE A 5 9.17 -17.65 -27.39
N SER A 6 9.13 -17.05 -28.58
CA SER A 6 10.18 -16.12 -29.03
C SER A 6 10.16 -14.82 -28.21
N LYS A 7 8.98 -14.29 -27.87
CA LYS A 7 8.84 -13.11 -27.00
C LYS A 7 9.32 -13.37 -25.56
N ILE A 8 9.00 -14.56 -25.02
CA ILE A 8 9.49 -14.96 -23.69
C ILE A 8 11.01 -15.12 -23.71
N LYS A 9 11.57 -15.74 -24.73
CA LYS A 9 13.02 -15.86 -24.90
C LYS A 9 13.70 -14.50 -25.00
N PHE A 10 13.08 -13.54 -25.69
CA PHE A 10 13.59 -12.16 -25.80
C PHE A 10 13.61 -11.45 -24.45
N ILE A 11 12.59 -11.67 -23.60
CA ILE A 11 12.51 -11.14 -22.24
C ILE A 11 13.69 -11.59 -21.37
N PHE A 12 14.10 -12.86 -21.51
CA PHE A 12 15.23 -13.40 -20.76
C PHE A 12 16.60 -13.08 -21.38
N THR A 13 16.64 -12.69 -22.64
CA THR A 13 17.89 -12.41 -23.37
C THR A 13 18.31 -10.93 -23.23
N ASP A 14 17.35 -10.01 -23.08
CA ASP A 14 17.63 -8.59 -22.90
C ASP A 14 18.11 -8.30 -21.46
N PRO A 15 19.38 -7.84 -21.26
CA PRO A 15 19.92 -7.59 -19.93
C PRO A 15 19.20 -6.47 -19.17
N VAL A 16 18.63 -5.48 -19.88
CA VAL A 16 17.89 -4.36 -19.28
C VAL A 16 16.55 -4.86 -18.74
N LEU A 17 15.85 -5.67 -19.51
CA LEU A 17 14.55 -6.21 -19.16
C LEU A 17 14.69 -7.22 -18.01
N ARG A 18 15.70 -8.09 -18.07
CA ARG A 18 16.02 -9.05 -17.00
C ARG A 18 16.30 -8.36 -15.67
N ARG A 19 17.05 -7.23 -15.68
CA ARG A 19 17.32 -6.45 -14.46
C ARG A 19 16.06 -5.83 -13.89
N LYS A 20 15.16 -5.30 -14.73
CA LYS A 20 13.87 -4.73 -14.29
C LYS A 20 12.95 -5.80 -13.70
N ILE A 21 12.85 -6.95 -14.35
CA ILE A 21 12.05 -8.09 -13.85
C ILE A 21 12.64 -8.62 -12.55
N GLY A 22 13.96 -8.79 -12.47
CA GLY A 22 14.64 -9.22 -11.23
C GLY A 22 14.39 -8.26 -10.08
N PHE A 23 14.46 -6.95 -10.33
CA PHE A 23 14.13 -5.94 -9.34
C PHE A 23 12.66 -6.03 -8.88
N LEU A 24 11.72 -6.20 -9.81
CA LEU A 24 10.30 -6.33 -9.51
C LEU A 24 10.03 -7.58 -8.68
N LEU A 25 10.61 -8.71 -9.04
CA LEU A 25 10.49 -9.96 -8.26
C LEU A 25 11.10 -9.81 -6.85
N ALA A 26 12.25 -9.15 -6.74
CA ALA A 26 12.87 -8.87 -5.45
C ALA A 26 11.96 -7.99 -4.57
N MET A 27 11.34 -6.96 -5.14
CA MET A 27 10.39 -6.11 -4.41
C MET A 27 9.14 -6.87 -3.95
N ILE A 28 8.60 -7.76 -4.80
CA ILE A 28 7.48 -8.62 -4.43
C ILE A 28 7.88 -9.56 -3.28
N LEU A 29 9.08 -10.13 -3.32
CA LEU A 29 9.59 -11.01 -2.28
C LEU A 29 9.76 -10.25 -0.96
N VAL A 30 10.35 -9.06 -1.00
CA VAL A 30 10.48 -8.19 0.17
C VAL A 30 9.12 -7.83 0.75
N PHE A 31 8.17 -7.44 -0.10
CA PHE A 31 6.79 -7.19 0.32
C PHE A 31 6.18 -8.41 1.02
N ARG A 32 6.38 -9.59 0.47
CA ARG A 32 5.86 -10.84 1.04
C ARG A 32 6.47 -11.15 2.41
N LEU A 33 7.76 -10.89 2.60
CA LEU A 33 8.44 -11.04 3.88
C LEU A 33 7.86 -10.08 4.94
N PHE A 34 7.69 -8.80 4.61
CA PHE A 34 7.09 -7.83 5.53
C PHE A 34 5.61 -8.11 5.81
N SER A 35 4.88 -8.67 4.84
CA SER A 35 3.49 -9.09 5.03
C SER A 35 3.35 -10.29 5.98
N ALA A 36 4.42 -11.05 6.20
CA ALA A 36 4.43 -12.17 7.13
C ALA A 36 4.73 -11.73 8.59
N VAL A 37 5.17 -10.49 8.81
CA VAL A 37 5.48 -9.98 10.16
C VAL A 37 4.23 -9.31 10.74
N PRO A 38 3.55 -9.91 11.72
CA PRO A 38 2.37 -9.34 12.35
C PRO A 38 2.75 -8.19 13.28
N ILE A 39 1.83 -7.25 13.45
CA ILE A 39 1.94 -6.19 14.46
C ILE A 39 1.76 -6.82 15.85
N PRO A 40 2.59 -6.44 16.86
CA PRO A 40 2.49 -6.98 18.20
C PRO A 40 1.17 -6.60 18.89
N GLY A 41 0.66 -7.50 19.74
CA GLY A 41 -0.54 -7.25 20.55
C GLY A 41 -1.88 -7.58 19.89
N VAL A 42 -1.87 -8.27 18.75
CA VAL A 42 -3.07 -8.64 18.00
C VAL A 42 -3.43 -10.11 18.21
N ASP A 43 -4.69 -10.39 18.53
CA ASP A 43 -5.24 -11.74 18.52
C ASP A 43 -5.54 -12.14 17.06
N GLN A 44 -4.67 -12.99 16.51
CA GLN A 44 -4.78 -13.42 15.11
C GLN A 44 -5.99 -14.33 14.85
N ASP A 45 -6.45 -15.07 15.83
CA ASP A 45 -7.58 -15.99 15.65
C ASP A 45 -8.89 -15.23 15.68
N ALA A 46 -9.05 -14.28 16.60
CA ALA A 46 -10.17 -13.35 16.60
C ALA A 46 -10.24 -12.56 15.29
N LEU A 47 -9.10 -12.10 14.79
CA LEU A 47 -9.00 -11.38 13.54
C LEU A 47 -9.44 -12.22 12.33
N LYS A 48 -8.97 -13.46 12.21
CA LYS A 48 -9.38 -14.37 11.14
C LYS A 48 -10.89 -14.63 11.14
N THR A 49 -11.46 -14.83 12.33
CA THR A 49 -12.91 -15.03 12.49
C THR A 49 -13.67 -13.80 12.02
N PHE A 50 -13.26 -12.61 12.43
CA PHE A 50 -13.85 -11.32 12.02
C PHE A 50 -13.84 -11.11 10.50
N PHE A 51 -12.71 -11.43 9.84
CA PHE A 51 -12.62 -11.34 8.38
C PHE A 51 -13.41 -12.43 7.65
N SER A 52 -13.59 -13.60 8.25
CA SER A 52 -14.38 -14.68 7.65
C SER A 52 -15.89 -14.43 7.75
N GLU A 53 -16.34 -13.78 8.81
CA GLU A 53 -17.74 -13.40 9.01
C GLU A 53 -18.17 -12.21 8.17
N ASN A 54 -17.22 -11.33 7.83
CA ASN A 54 -17.47 -10.10 7.07
C ASN A 54 -16.99 -10.21 5.62
N ASN A 55 -17.85 -10.62 4.71
CA ASN A 55 -17.53 -10.75 3.27
C ASN A 55 -16.93 -9.47 2.66
N PHE A 56 -17.39 -8.28 3.09
CA PHE A 56 -16.86 -7.01 2.61
C PHE A 56 -15.38 -6.83 3.00
N LEU A 57 -15.04 -7.11 4.25
CA LEU A 57 -13.66 -7.02 4.73
C LEU A 57 -12.75 -8.06 4.07
N GLY A 58 -13.29 -9.24 3.77
CA GLY A 58 -12.60 -10.26 2.98
C GLY A 58 -12.21 -9.75 1.58
N MET A 59 -13.10 -9.02 0.90
CA MET A 59 -12.80 -8.38 -0.38
C MET A 59 -11.71 -7.32 -0.24
N VAL A 60 -11.82 -6.44 0.76
CA VAL A 60 -10.81 -5.40 1.02
C VAL A 60 -9.44 -6.02 1.31
N ASN A 61 -9.40 -7.14 2.04
CA ASN A 61 -8.18 -7.89 2.30
C ASN A 61 -7.52 -8.43 1.02
N MET A 62 -8.31 -8.88 0.03
CA MET A 62 -7.78 -9.28 -1.28
C MET A 62 -7.06 -8.12 -1.98
N PHE A 63 -7.64 -6.92 -1.98
CA PHE A 63 -7.02 -5.72 -2.55
C PHE A 63 -5.77 -5.27 -1.80
N SER A 64 -5.70 -5.52 -0.50
CA SER A 64 -4.52 -5.25 0.34
C SER A 64 -3.42 -6.30 0.21
N GLY A 65 -3.62 -7.33 -0.62
CA GLY A 65 -2.65 -8.43 -0.78
C GLY A 65 -2.55 -9.36 0.43
N GLY A 66 -3.61 -9.47 1.24
CA GLY A 66 -3.67 -10.32 2.43
C GLY A 66 -3.05 -9.72 3.70
N GLY A 67 -2.51 -8.50 3.62
CA GLY A 67 -1.85 -7.82 4.74
C GLY A 67 -2.79 -7.39 5.87
N LEU A 68 -4.07 -7.15 5.55
CA LEU A 68 -5.07 -6.76 6.54
C LEU A 68 -5.43 -7.90 7.49
N GLN A 69 -5.62 -9.10 6.97
CA GLN A 69 -6.00 -10.27 7.76
C GLN A 69 -4.89 -10.73 8.72
N SER A 70 -3.64 -10.47 8.39
CA SER A 70 -2.50 -10.75 9.27
C SER A 70 -2.12 -9.56 10.15
N LEU A 71 -2.79 -8.39 10.00
CA LEU A 71 -2.36 -7.13 10.61
C LEU A 71 -0.84 -6.97 10.55
N SER A 72 -0.31 -7.10 9.34
CA SER A 72 1.13 -7.00 9.12
C SER A 72 1.60 -5.55 9.10
N ILE A 73 2.91 -5.35 9.21
CA ILE A 73 3.55 -4.02 9.09
C ILE A 73 3.12 -3.30 7.80
N VAL A 74 2.85 -4.05 6.73
CA VAL A 74 2.39 -3.52 5.43
C VAL A 74 0.89 -3.70 5.20
N MET A 75 0.09 -3.72 6.26
CA MET A 75 -1.36 -3.99 6.20
C MET A 75 -2.13 -3.05 5.26
N LEU A 76 -1.74 -1.79 5.19
CA LEU A 76 -2.35 -0.81 4.28
C LEU A 76 -1.92 -1.02 2.83
N GLY A 77 -0.83 -1.74 2.59
CA GLY A 77 -0.30 -2.00 1.25
C GLY A 77 -0.04 -0.71 0.48
N VAL A 78 -0.35 -0.74 -0.80
CA VAL A 78 -0.22 0.41 -1.72
C VAL A 78 -1.49 1.25 -1.84
N MET A 79 -2.57 0.89 -1.15
CA MET A 79 -3.88 1.54 -1.24
C MET A 79 -3.83 3.06 -0.96
N PRO A 80 -3.16 3.55 0.11
CA PRO A 80 -3.07 4.99 0.37
C PRO A 80 -2.40 5.76 -0.76
N TYR A 81 -1.39 5.17 -1.40
CA TYR A 81 -0.71 5.77 -2.54
C TYR A 81 -1.60 5.80 -3.80
N ILE A 82 -2.31 4.72 -4.09
CA ILE A 82 -3.25 4.67 -5.22
C ILE A 82 -4.33 5.74 -5.03
N THR A 83 -4.92 5.83 -3.85
CA THR A 83 -5.95 6.83 -3.52
C THR A 83 -5.41 8.25 -3.67
N ALA A 84 -4.24 8.55 -3.11
CA ALA A 84 -3.59 9.85 -3.26
C ALA A 84 -3.31 10.20 -4.72
N SER A 85 -2.84 9.23 -5.50
CA SER A 85 -2.53 9.38 -6.92
C SER A 85 -3.79 9.69 -7.74
N ILE A 86 -4.91 9.02 -7.46
CA ILE A 86 -6.20 9.27 -8.10
C ILE A 86 -6.71 10.67 -7.72
N ILE A 87 -6.65 11.05 -6.45
CA ILE A 87 -7.03 12.39 -5.99
C ILE A 87 -6.22 13.45 -6.73
N MET A 88 -4.90 13.27 -6.83
CA MET A 88 -4.04 14.22 -7.56
C MET A 88 -4.36 14.27 -9.05
N GLN A 89 -4.74 13.17 -9.70
CA GLN A 89 -5.18 13.18 -11.10
C GLN A 89 -6.47 13.98 -11.27
N VAL A 90 -7.44 13.79 -10.38
CA VAL A 90 -8.70 14.55 -10.39
C VAL A 90 -8.44 16.04 -10.11
N MET A 91 -7.55 16.36 -9.17
CA MET A 91 -7.17 17.75 -8.89
C MET A 91 -6.49 18.44 -10.08
N GLN A 92 -5.68 17.72 -10.86
CA GLN A 92 -5.07 18.25 -12.08
C GLN A 92 -6.12 18.64 -13.15
N ILE A 93 -7.27 17.95 -13.17
CA ILE A 93 -8.38 18.29 -14.06
C ILE A 93 -9.10 19.56 -13.58
N SER A 94 -9.30 19.67 -12.25
CA SER A 94 -10.07 20.74 -11.63
C SER A 94 -9.27 22.04 -11.44
N PHE A 95 -7.96 21.96 -11.26
CA PHE A 95 -7.09 23.10 -10.99
C PHE A 95 -6.14 23.37 -12.16
N PRO A 96 -6.37 24.44 -12.97
CA PRO A 96 -5.53 24.78 -14.12
C PRO A 96 -4.05 24.92 -13.79
N ARG A 97 -3.70 25.48 -12.63
CA ARG A 97 -2.31 25.65 -12.16
C ARG A 97 -1.53 24.35 -12.07
N LEU A 98 -2.17 23.25 -11.61
CA LEU A 98 -1.53 21.94 -11.54
C LEU A 98 -1.31 21.35 -12.93
N LYS A 99 -2.25 21.60 -13.85
CA LYS A 99 -2.15 21.19 -15.25
C LYS A 99 -1.04 21.94 -16.00
N GLU A 100 -0.93 23.24 -15.77
CA GLU A 100 0.14 24.09 -16.31
C GLU A 100 1.51 23.61 -15.81
N MET A 101 1.66 23.38 -14.50
CA MET A 101 2.89 22.85 -13.91
C MET A 101 3.33 21.52 -14.54
N GLN A 102 2.37 20.65 -14.90
CA GLN A 102 2.69 19.40 -15.58
C GLN A 102 3.10 19.60 -17.04
N LYS A 103 2.50 20.56 -17.74
CA LYS A 103 2.74 20.81 -19.16
C LYS A 103 3.97 21.68 -19.39
N GLU A 104 4.14 22.75 -18.62
CA GLU A 104 5.21 23.74 -18.81
C GLU A 104 6.54 23.27 -18.22
N GLU A 105 6.53 22.62 -17.05
CA GLU A 105 7.74 22.11 -16.42
C GLU A 105 8.14 20.68 -16.89
N GLY A 106 7.33 20.02 -17.74
CA GLY A 106 7.65 18.73 -18.34
C GLY A 106 7.96 17.63 -17.28
N GLU A 107 9.16 17.07 -17.34
CA GLU A 107 9.63 16.02 -16.40
C GLU A 107 9.76 16.53 -14.95
N ALA A 108 10.16 17.79 -14.75
CA ALA A 108 10.29 18.39 -13.43
C ALA A 108 8.91 18.56 -12.77
N GLY A 109 7.91 19.01 -13.52
CA GLY A 109 6.53 19.14 -13.04
C GLY A 109 5.93 17.77 -12.65
N LYS A 110 6.15 16.75 -13.45
CA LYS A 110 5.72 15.37 -13.10
C LYS A 110 6.34 14.88 -11.79
N ARG A 111 7.61 15.15 -11.55
CA ARG A 111 8.29 14.80 -10.30
C ARG A 111 7.72 15.55 -9.10
N LYS A 112 7.42 16.86 -9.25
CA LYS A 112 6.76 17.65 -8.19
C LYS A 112 5.39 17.08 -7.83
N ILE A 113 4.56 16.76 -8.81
CA ILE A 113 3.24 16.15 -8.62
C ILE A 113 3.37 14.80 -7.93
N ALA A 114 4.31 13.95 -8.35
CA ALA A 114 4.57 12.67 -7.72
C ALA A 114 4.99 12.83 -6.24
N ASN A 115 5.82 13.82 -5.93
CA ASN A 115 6.22 14.09 -4.55
C ASN A 115 5.04 14.58 -3.69
N ILE A 116 4.18 15.45 -4.23
CA ILE A 116 2.96 15.88 -3.55
C ILE A 116 2.04 14.68 -3.29
N SER A 117 1.88 13.79 -4.28
CA SER A 117 1.11 12.56 -4.11
C SER A 117 1.66 11.67 -3.01
N ARG A 118 2.98 11.55 -2.89
CA ARG A 118 3.63 10.78 -1.81
C ARG A 118 3.36 11.39 -0.44
N VAL A 119 3.50 12.70 -0.30
CA VAL A 119 3.19 13.37 0.97
C VAL A 119 1.71 13.21 1.32
N ALA A 120 0.80 13.42 0.36
CA ALA A 120 -0.64 13.22 0.56
C ALA A 120 -0.97 11.78 0.97
N SER A 121 -0.28 10.79 0.38
CA SER A 121 -0.50 9.37 0.72
C SER A 121 -0.09 9.02 2.16
N VAL A 122 0.92 9.70 2.73
CA VAL A 122 1.30 9.52 4.14
C VAL A 122 0.18 9.98 5.06
N PHE A 123 -0.46 11.12 4.77
CA PHE A 123 -1.62 11.60 5.54
C PHE A 123 -2.81 10.64 5.42
N ILE A 124 -3.11 10.17 4.20
CA ILE A 124 -4.19 9.20 3.97
C ILE A 124 -3.88 7.88 4.69
N ALA A 125 -2.63 7.41 4.66
CA ALA A 125 -2.20 6.23 5.39
C ALA A 125 -2.40 6.37 6.90
N GLY A 126 -2.08 7.55 7.47
CA GLY A 126 -2.28 7.85 8.89
C GLY A 126 -3.76 7.79 9.29
N ILE A 127 -4.62 8.44 8.53
CA ILE A 127 -6.07 8.44 8.78
C ILE A 127 -6.63 7.02 8.63
N SER A 128 -6.23 6.29 7.60
CA SER A 128 -6.68 4.91 7.34
C SER A 128 -6.20 3.95 8.43
N ALA A 129 -4.93 4.05 8.85
CA ALA A 129 -4.37 3.24 9.94
C ALA A 129 -5.12 3.48 11.25
N PHE A 130 -5.31 4.75 11.60
CA PHE A 130 -6.02 5.13 12.81
C PHE A 130 -7.48 4.64 12.79
N GLY A 131 -8.21 4.87 11.70
CA GLY A 131 -9.59 4.43 11.54
C GLY A 131 -9.74 2.92 11.63
N PHE A 132 -8.82 2.17 11.00
CA PHE A 132 -8.83 0.72 11.04
C PHE A 132 -8.51 0.17 12.44
N MET A 133 -7.52 0.73 13.12
CA MET A 133 -7.18 0.35 14.51
C MET A 133 -8.32 0.66 15.47
N ALA A 134 -8.99 1.82 15.33
CA ALA A 134 -10.14 2.18 16.13
C ALA A 134 -11.32 1.19 15.93
N LEU A 135 -11.54 0.76 14.69
CA LEU A 135 -12.55 -0.24 14.36
C LEU A 135 -12.23 -1.58 15.04
N LEU A 136 -10.99 -2.07 14.95
CA LEU A 136 -10.58 -3.32 15.59
C LEU A 136 -10.66 -3.27 17.13
N GLN A 137 -10.43 -2.09 17.70
CA GLN A 137 -10.59 -1.88 19.14
C GLN A 137 -12.07 -1.93 19.56
N SER A 138 -12.98 -1.41 18.75
CA SER A 138 -14.43 -1.45 19.01
C SER A 138 -15.01 -2.86 18.96
N GLU A 139 -14.40 -3.76 18.18
CA GLU A 139 -14.78 -5.17 18.03
C GLU A 139 -14.09 -6.10 19.05
N TYR A 140 -13.41 -5.55 20.06
CA TYR A 140 -12.67 -6.32 21.08
C TYR A 140 -11.59 -7.28 20.55
N ILE A 141 -11.15 -7.08 19.30
CA ILE A 141 -10.08 -7.87 18.68
C ILE A 141 -8.70 -7.46 19.23
N LEU A 142 -8.62 -6.26 19.80
CA LEU A 142 -7.44 -5.70 20.44
C LEU A 142 -7.72 -5.40 21.92
N PRO A 143 -7.89 -6.44 22.77
CA PRO A 143 -8.20 -6.23 24.18
C PRO A 143 -6.99 -5.64 24.91
N GLY A 144 -7.19 -4.49 25.57
CA GLY A 144 -6.21 -3.93 26.51
C GLY A 144 -5.06 -3.14 25.89
N LEU A 145 -5.14 -2.73 24.61
CA LEU A 145 -4.16 -1.81 24.04
C LEU A 145 -4.21 -0.44 24.72
N SER A 146 -3.08 -0.06 25.30
CA SER A 146 -2.88 1.30 25.79
C SER A 146 -2.93 2.30 24.61
N SER A 147 -3.30 3.54 24.87
CA SER A 147 -3.22 4.61 23.87
C SER A 147 -1.81 4.76 23.27
N PHE A 148 -0.78 4.37 24.02
CA PHE A 148 0.60 4.35 23.57
C PHE A 148 0.82 3.24 22.52
N ASP A 149 0.34 2.02 22.77
CA ASP A 149 0.48 0.89 21.85
C ASP A 149 -0.28 1.15 20.53
N MET A 150 -1.46 1.78 20.62
CA MET A 150 -2.22 2.20 19.45
C MET A 150 -1.42 3.18 18.58
N THR A 151 -0.78 4.18 19.20
CA THR A 151 0.05 5.16 18.50
C THR A 151 1.25 4.49 17.82
N VAL A 152 1.92 3.57 18.52
CA VAL A 152 3.06 2.81 17.97
C VAL A 152 2.62 1.97 16.77
N ASN A 153 1.49 1.28 16.87
CA ASN A 153 0.96 0.45 15.77
C ASN A 153 0.57 1.29 14.54
N VAL A 154 -0.01 2.47 14.75
CA VAL A 154 -0.30 3.42 13.66
C VAL A 154 0.99 3.90 12.99
N ILE A 155 2.04 4.22 13.76
CA ILE A 155 3.34 4.64 13.22
C ILE A 155 3.97 3.51 12.41
N ILE A 156 3.91 2.27 12.90
CA ILE A 156 4.41 1.09 12.19
C ILE A 156 3.67 0.90 10.86
N ALA A 157 2.34 1.02 10.86
CA ALA A 157 1.52 0.89 9.65
C ALA A 157 1.81 1.99 8.62
N ILE A 158 2.02 3.24 9.07
CA ILE A 158 2.45 4.35 8.21
C ILE A 158 3.83 4.06 7.64
N GLY A 159 4.77 3.61 8.48
CA GLY A 159 6.12 3.23 8.05
C GLY A 159 6.12 2.15 6.97
N GLY A 160 5.29 1.13 7.12
CA GLY A 160 5.07 0.08 6.12
C GLY A 160 4.51 0.62 4.81
N ALA A 161 3.54 1.54 4.86
CA ALA A 161 2.99 2.18 3.67
C ALA A 161 4.02 3.07 2.96
N VAL A 162 4.81 3.84 3.71
CA VAL A 162 5.89 4.68 3.16
C VAL A 162 7.00 3.83 2.51
N PHE A 163 7.31 2.68 3.10
CA PHE A 163 8.31 1.75 2.54
C PHE A 163 7.92 1.23 1.15
N LEU A 164 6.61 1.10 0.87
CA LEU A 164 6.09 0.60 -0.40
C LEU A 164 5.97 1.68 -1.49
N MET A 165 6.18 2.95 -1.19
CA MET A 165 6.09 4.09 -2.12
C MET A 165 7.41 4.37 -2.82
#